data_5b1c01ee61815bd8e61335ff75b8d402
#
_entry.id   5b1c01ee61815bd8e61335ff75b8d402
#
_cell.length_a   1.000
_cell.length_b   1.000
_cell.length_c   1.000
_cell.angle_alpha   90.00
_cell.angle_beta   90.00
_cell.angle_gamma   90.00
#
_symmetry.space_group_name_H-M   'P 1'
#
loop_
_entity.id
_entity.type
_entity.pdbx_description
1 polymer ?
#
loop_
_entity_poly.entity_id
_entity_poly.type
_entity_poly.pdbx_seq_one_letter_code
_entity_poly.pdbx_strand_id
1 'polypeptide(L)'
;MMKSLRPALLAAVLACASPIPALAGNLKATVSQAFQSMLYLPLYVALDEGLFEKAGLDVTKETAGAPSVALSAVISKSAQFSIHGPEWTAVAASKGAPVNVIANVVNGAAVWIATAPDFPFTDVHSLKGQTIVTGLMPTTSTSLFLKLLKENGMSQSDVNLTQVALGSEPGPFLAGQAKVAVMYEPGLDQVAAKGMKVVLGFPQKYGPYAFSAVSARKDVDPAIAQAFVTGMQAAIRLMQAEPAKAVSVAKREFPTLDPAVVEAAVKRMMAEKVYPESVDITSEALTIALDTQIALGNLAAQPDYASFVRRDFITKALAGN
;
A
#
# COMPACT_ATOMS: atom_id res chain seq x y z
N MET A 1 -12.33 -50.55 82.80
CA MET A 1 -11.37 -49.61 82.18
C MET A 1 -11.69 -49.51 80.73
N MET A 2 -12.42 -48.47 80.29
CA MET A 2 -12.84 -48.24 78.91
C MET A 2 -11.84 -47.24 78.27
N LYS A 3 -11.17 -47.60 77.16
CA LYS A 3 -10.33 -46.72 76.40
C LYS A 3 -11.17 -46.11 75.26
N SER A 4 -11.32 -44.83 75.26
CA SER A 4 -12.01 -44.03 74.23
C SER A 4 -11.15 -43.93 72.99
N LEU A 5 -11.67 -44.35 71.83
CA LEU A 5 -11.13 -44.04 70.52
C LEU A 5 -11.64 -42.65 70.10
N ARG A 6 -10.70 -41.79 69.73
CA ARG A 6 -10.97 -40.51 69.01
C ARG A 6 -10.92 -40.73 67.53
N PRO A 7 -11.90 -40.27 66.72
CA PRO A 7 -11.75 -40.27 65.26
C PRO A 7 -10.91 -39.06 64.77
N ALA A 8 -9.92 -39.31 63.95
CA ALA A 8 -9.16 -38.30 63.22
C ALA A 8 -9.97 -37.80 62.03
N LEU A 9 -10.26 -36.52 61.97
CA LEU A 9 -10.85 -35.85 60.81
C LEU A 9 -9.73 -35.63 59.75
N LEU A 10 -9.88 -36.29 58.63
CA LEU A 10 -9.05 -36.01 57.42
C LEU A 10 -9.69 -34.86 56.66
N ALA A 11 -9.06 -33.66 56.68
CA ALA A 11 -9.48 -32.53 55.88
C ALA A 11 -8.89 -32.71 54.43
N ALA A 12 -9.77 -32.99 53.46
CA ALA A 12 -9.42 -33.02 52.04
C ALA A 12 -9.32 -31.58 51.53
N VAL A 13 -8.12 -31.12 51.25
CA VAL A 13 -7.87 -29.83 50.56
C VAL A 13 -8.13 -30.07 49.06
N LEU A 14 -9.29 -29.62 48.55
CA LEU A 14 -9.59 -29.47 47.13
C LEU A 14 -8.74 -28.30 46.59
N ALA A 15 -7.63 -28.60 45.92
CA ALA A 15 -6.89 -27.61 45.14
C ALA A 15 -7.74 -27.25 43.88
N CYS A 16 -8.38 -26.10 43.89
CA CYS A 16 -8.96 -25.50 42.67
C CYS A 16 -7.81 -25.12 41.71
N ALA A 17 -7.48 -26.00 40.78
CA ALA A 17 -6.63 -25.67 39.64
C ALA A 17 -7.46 -24.74 38.73
N SER A 18 -7.21 -23.43 38.84
CA SER A 18 -7.70 -22.48 37.85
C SER A 18 -7.10 -22.85 36.49
N PRO A 19 -7.93 -22.99 35.43
CA PRO A 19 -7.37 -23.23 34.11
C PRO A 19 -6.49 -22.03 33.72
N ILE A 20 -5.21 -22.28 33.50
CA ILE A 20 -4.30 -21.32 32.86
C ILE A 20 -4.88 -21.13 31.46
N PRO A 21 -5.26 -19.89 31.04
CA PRO A 21 -5.67 -19.68 29.67
C PRO A 21 -4.51 -20.10 28.77
N ALA A 22 -4.73 -21.09 27.94
CA ALA A 22 -3.79 -21.43 26.87
C ALA A 22 -3.59 -20.13 26.08
N LEU A 23 -2.35 -19.62 26.00
CA LEU A 23 -2.01 -18.59 25.04
C LEU A 23 -2.32 -19.18 23.66
N ALA A 24 -3.47 -18.82 23.12
CA ALA A 24 -3.77 -19.07 21.73
C ALA A 24 -2.67 -18.37 20.94
N GLY A 25 -1.88 -19.13 20.18
CA GLY A 25 -0.84 -18.55 19.31
C GLY A 25 -1.47 -17.55 18.35
N ASN A 26 -0.70 -16.57 17.90
CA ASN A 26 -1.16 -15.57 16.94
C ASN A 26 -1.75 -16.25 15.70
N LEU A 27 -2.80 -15.63 15.16
CA LEU A 27 -3.30 -15.94 13.81
C LEU A 27 -2.18 -15.70 12.78
N LYS A 28 -2.25 -16.33 11.62
CA LYS A 28 -1.24 -16.17 10.58
C LYS A 28 -1.84 -15.63 9.30
N ALA A 29 -1.11 -14.75 8.63
CA ALA A 29 -1.50 -14.24 7.33
C ALA A 29 -0.30 -13.97 6.44
N THR A 30 -0.50 -14.10 5.13
CA THR A 30 0.44 -13.64 4.10
C THR A 30 -0.14 -12.41 3.42
N VAL A 31 0.69 -11.36 3.27
CA VAL A 31 0.39 -10.19 2.45
C VAL A 31 1.30 -10.17 1.23
N SER A 32 0.71 -10.11 0.04
CA SER A 32 1.40 -9.99 -1.24
C SER A 32 1.41 -8.53 -1.68
N GLN A 33 2.56 -7.86 -1.59
CA GLN A 33 2.71 -6.50 -2.13
C GLN A 33 3.04 -6.53 -3.63
N ALA A 34 2.56 -5.55 -4.39
CA ALA A 34 2.78 -5.51 -5.84
C ALA A 34 4.26 -5.42 -6.20
N PHE A 35 5.03 -4.61 -5.49
CA PHE A 35 6.48 -4.45 -5.62
C PHE A 35 7.03 -3.78 -4.36
N GLN A 36 8.36 -3.77 -4.19
CA GLN A 36 8.98 -3.09 -3.05
C GLN A 36 9.04 -1.58 -3.33
N SER A 37 8.39 -0.77 -2.48
CA SER A 37 8.30 0.68 -2.68
C SER A 37 8.07 1.42 -1.36
N MET A 38 8.50 2.68 -1.29
CA MET A 38 8.14 3.60 -0.20
C MET A 38 6.63 3.82 -0.06
N LEU A 39 5.84 3.55 -1.09
CA LEU A 39 4.37 3.54 -1.04
C LEU A 39 3.85 2.68 0.13
N TYR A 40 4.49 1.55 0.39
CA TYR A 40 4.03 0.58 1.37
C TYR A 40 4.69 0.74 2.75
N LEU A 41 5.28 1.90 3.02
CA LEU A 41 5.89 2.18 4.32
C LEU A 41 4.96 1.93 5.52
N PRO A 42 3.63 2.18 5.46
CA PRO A 42 2.74 1.77 6.55
C PRO A 42 2.78 0.27 6.85
N LEU A 43 2.88 -0.60 5.83
CA LEU A 43 3.05 -2.05 6.02
C LEU A 43 4.40 -2.35 6.69
N TYR A 44 5.48 -1.71 6.23
CA TYR A 44 6.82 -1.96 6.77
C TYR A 44 6.94 -1.52 8.22
N VAL A 45 6.31 -0.39 8.57
CA VAL A 45 6.23 0.08 9.96
C VAL A 45 5.41 -0.90 10.80
N ALA A 46 4.30 -1.42 10.28
CA ALA A 46 3.50 -2.40 11.02
C ALA A 46 4.26 -3.68 11.31
N LEU A 47 5.07 -4.16 10.36
CA LEU A 47 5.91 -5.35 10.51
C LEU A 47 7.08 -5.11 11.46
N ASP A 48 7.86 -4.05 11.23
CA ASP A 48 9.11 -3.78 11.95
C ASP A 48 8.89 -3.41 13.43
N GLU A 49 7.77 -2.72 13.72
CA GLU A 49 7.42 -2.29 15.08
C GLU A 49 6.51 -3.29 15.83
N GLY A 50 6.30 -4.48 15.25
CA GLY A 50 5.51 -5.55 15.86
C GLY A 50 4.04 -5.18 16.09
N LEU A 51 3.44 -4.35 15.20
CA LEU A 51 2.07 -3.87 15.41
C LEU A 51 1.02 -4.89 15.00
N PHE A 52 1.37 -5.80 14.10
CA PHE A 52 0.51 -6.94 13.78
C PHE A 52 0.51 -7.96 14.92
N GLU A 53 1.67 -8.27 15.49
CA GLU A 53 1.80 -9.19 16.64
C GLU A 53 1.03 -8.66 17.86
N LYS A 54 1.09 -7.34 18.10
CA LYS A 54 0.27 -6.68 19.14
C LYS A 54 -1.23 -6.79 18.88
N ALA A 55 -1.63 -6.94 17.61
CA ALA A 55 -3.01 -7.19 17.22
C ALA A 55 -3.37 -8.69 17.17
N GLY A 56 -2.45 -9.60 17.56
CA GLY A 56 -2.65 -11.05 17.58
C GLY A 56 -2.45 -11.73 16.23
N LEU A 57 -1.67 -11.14 15.31
CA LEU A 57 -1.48 -11.64 13.95
C LEU A 57 0.01 -11.71 13.59
N ASP A 58 0.50 -12.87 13.18
CA ASP A 58 1.81 -13.05 12.56
C ASP A 58 1.67 -12.84 11.05
N VAL A 59 2.34 -11.83 10.50
CA VAL A 59 2.24 -11.48 9.08
C VAL A 59 3.54 -11.79 8.34
N THR A 60 3.43 -12.55 7.25
CA THR A 60 4.52 -12.77 6.28
C THR A 60 4.30 -11.88 5.06
N LYS A 61 5.33 -11.13 4.66
CA LYS A 61 5.31 -10.28 3.47
C LYS A 61 5.95 -10.99 2.28
N GLU A 62 5.28 -10.97 1.12
CA GLU A 62 5.80 -11.46 -0.16
C GLU A 62 5.74 -10.34 -1.21
N THR A 63 6.71 -10.32 -2.14
CA THR A 63 6.74 -9.36 -3.24
C THR A 63 6.41 -10.06 -4.55
N ALA A 64 5.30 -9.66 -5.18
CA ALA A 64 4.75 -10.31 -6.36
C ALA A 64 5.39 -9.87 -7.69
N GLY A 65 5.94 -8.66 -7.75
CA GLY A 65 6.50 -8.05 -8.96
C GLY A 65 5.50 -7.26 -9.82
N ALA A 66 4.19 -7.45 -9.63
CA ALA A 66 3.14 -6.71 -10.33
C ALA A 66 1.80 -6.71 -9.56
N PRO A 67 0.94 -5.67 -9.72
CA PRO A 67 -0.38 -5.60 -9.09
C PRO A 67 -1.28 -6.80 -9.39
N SER A 68 -1.31 -7.24 -10.66
CA SER A 68 -2.11 -8.39 -11.09
C SER A 68 -1.66 -9.70 -10.45
N VAL A 69 -0.36 -9.89 -10.23
CA VAL A 69 0.20 -11.08 -9.58
C VAL A 69 -0.15 -11.08 -8.10
N ALA A 70 0.00 -9.92 -7.41
CA ALA A 70 -0.37 -9.78 -6.01
C ALA A 70 -1.86 -10.09 -5.78
N LEU A 71 -2.75 -9.55 -6.63
CA LEU A 71 -4.19 -9.81 -6.53
C LEU A 71 -4.53 -11.28 -6.86
N SER A 72 -3.84 -11.89 -7.81
CA SER A 72 -4.02 -13.31 -8.14
C SER A 72 -3.68 -14.22 -6.96
N ALA A 73 -2.69 -13.89 -6.14
CA ALA A 73 -2.37 -14.63 -4.92
C ALA A 73 -3.53 -14.62 -3.92
N VAL A 74 -4.25 -13.49 -3.80
CA VAL A 74 -5.47 -13.40 -2.98
C VAL A 74 -6.61 -14.21 -3.57
N ILE A 75 -6.86 -14.09 -4.87
CA ILE A 75 -7.94 -14.82 -5.55
C ILE A 75 -7.73 -16.34 -5.40
N SER A 76 -6.50 -16.83 -5.55
CA SER A 76 -6.14 -18.26 -5.43
C SER A 76 -6.02 -18.75 -3.98
N LYS A 77 -6.15 -17.86 -2.97
CA LYS A 77 -5.99 -18.14 -1.53
C LYS A 77 -4.55 -18.47 -1.09
N SER A 78 -3.54 -18.20 -1.92
CA SER A 78 -2.13 -18.33 -1.51
C SER A 78 -1.68 -17.17 -0.60
N ALA A 79 -2.37 -16.03 -0.65
CA ALA A 79 -2.23 -14.95 0.32
C ALA A 79 -3.61 -14.50 0.84
N GLN A 80 -3.66 -13.98 2.07
CA GLN A 80 -4.88 -13.42 2.65
C GLN A 80 -5.13 -12.00 2.14
N PHE A 81 -4.04 -11.26 1.92
CA PHE A 81 -4.08 -9.85 1.55
C PHE A 81 -3.18 -9.56 0.37
N SER A 82 -3.56 -8.53 -0.41
CA SER A 82 -2.64 -7.91 -1.36
C SER A 82 -2.66 -6.39 -1.22
N ILE A 83 -1.53 -5.74 -1.55
CA ILE A 83 -1.42 -4.27 -1.56
C ILE A 83 -1.05 -3.81 -2.97
N HIS A 84 -1.95 -3.03 -3.55
CA HIS A 84 -1.84 -2.41 -4.88
C HIS A 84 -2.95 -1.38 -5.07
N GLY A 85 -3.06 -0.76 -6.24
CA GLY A 85 -4.16 0.15 -6.57
C GLY A 85 -5.54 -0.53 -6.48
N PRO A 86 -6.53 0.07 -5.78
CA PRO A 86 -7.88 -0.51 -5.63
C PRO A 86 -8.62 -0.65 -6.96
N GLU A 87 -8.22 0.08 -7.99
CA GLU A 87 -8.77 -0.02 -9.33
C GLU A 87 -8.59 -1.42 -9.93
N TRP A 88 -7.49 -2.10 -9.65
CA TRP A 88 -7.28 -3.47 -10.13
C TRP A 88 -8.17 -4.47 -9.42
N THR A 89 -8.49 -4.20 -8.15
CA THR A 89 -9.51 -4.97 -7.39
C THR A 89 -10.89 -4.74 -7.99
N ALA A 90 -11.23 -3.49 -8.37
CA ALA A 90 -12.51 -3.18 -9.02
C ALA A 90 -12.64 -3.85 -10.39
N VAL A 91 -11.59 -3.83 -11.21
CA VAL A 91 -11.54 -4.52 -12.50
C VAL A 91 -11.68 -6.03 -12.33
N ALA A 92 -11.06 -6.64 -11.33
CA ALA A 92 -11.22 -8.07 -11.07
C ALA A 92 -12.63 -8.39 -10.55
N ALA A 93 -13.17 -7.58 -9.63
CA ALA A 93 -14.52 -7.74 -9.09
C ALA A 93 -15.60 -7.60 -10.17
N SER A 94 -15.43 -6.68 -11.13
CA SER A 94 -16.36 -6.53 -12.27
C SER A 94 -16.39 -7.76 -13.17
N LYS A 95 -15.35 -8.59 -13.13
CA LYS A 95 -15.24 -9.88 -13.83
C LYS A 95 -15.63 -11.08 -12.95
N GLY A 96 -16.21 -10.82 -11.77
CA GLY A 96 -16.72 -11.85 -10.87
C GLY A 96 -15.72 -12.36 -9.82
N ALA A 97 -14.52 -11.79 -9.71
CA ALA A 97 -13.60 -12.18 -8.62
C ALA A 97 -14.20 -11.79 -7.26
N PRO A 98 -14.17 -12.71 -6.26
CA PRO A 98 -14.79 -12.47 -4.96
C PRO A 98 -13.87 -11.66 -4.04
N VAL A 99 -13.53 -10.44 -4.42
CA VAL A 99 -12.59 -9.56 -3.72
C VAL A 99 -13.21 -8.22 -3.34
N ASN A 100 -12.71 -7.64 -2.26
CA ASN A 100 -13.08 -6.33 -1.72
C ASN A 100 -11.83 -5.56 -1.30
N VAL A 101 -11.99 -4.26 -1.07
CA VAL A 101 -11.00 -3.41 -0.41
C VAL A 101 -11.33 -3.31 1.08
N ILE A 102 -10.31 -3.40 1.95
CA ILE A 102 -10.48 -3.45 3.41
C ILE A 102 -9.73 -2.36 4.18
N ALA A 103 -8.73 -1.70 3.58
CA ALA A 103 -7.98 -0.61 4.21
C ALA A 103 -7.25 0.25 3.18
N ASN A 104 -7.07 1.54 3.51
CA ASN A 104 -6.22 2.46 2.76
C ASN A 104 -4.74 2.27 3.13
N VAL A 105 -3.85 2.47 2.17
CA VAL A 105 -2.39 2.45 2.37
C VAL A 105 -1.74 3.72 1.85
N VAL A 106 -2.25 4.24 0.73
CA VAL A 106 -1.76 5.48 0.08
C VAL A 106 -2.93 6.30 -0.41
N ASN A 107 -3.03 7.56 0.03
CA ASN A 107 -4.16 8.45 -0.22
C ASN A 107 -3.81 9.67 -1.09
N GLY A 108 -2.68 9.69 -1.74
CA GLY A 108 -2.28 10.70 -2.72
C GLY A 108 -1.80 10.03 -4.00
N ALA A 109 -1.95 10.71 -5.13
CA ALA A 109 -1.49 10.18 -6.43
C ALA A 109 0.05 10.18 -6.50
N ALA A 110 0.70 9.25 -5.82
CA ALA A 110 2.13 9.17 -5.55
C ALA A 110 2.98 8.88 -6.80
N VAL A 111 2.86 9.71 -7.80
CA VAL A 111 3.57 9.64 -9.09
C VAL A 111 4.17 11.00 -9.40
N TRP A 112 5.34 11.00 -10.00
CA TRP A 112 6.03 12.22 -10.41
C TRP A 112 6.60 12.07 -11.80
N ILE A 113 6.76 13.20 -12.49
CA ILE A 113 7.51 13.30 -13.73
C ILE A 113 8.85 13.95 -13.43
N ALA A 114 9.93 13.23 -13.77
CA ALA A 114 11.29 13.74 -13.75
C ALA A 114 11.82 13.94 -15.16
N THR A 115 12.68 14.95 -15.34
CA THR A 115 13.33 15.24 -16.62
C THR A 115 14.84 15.35 -16.48
N ALA A 116 15.55 15.10 -17.57
CA ALA A 116 16.95 15.45 -17.67
C ALA A 116 17.16 16.97 -17.46
N PRO A 117 18.33 17.41 -16.94
CA PRO A 117 18.57 18.81 -16.60
C PRO A 117 18.45 19.77 -17.80
N ASP A 118 18.76 19.29 -18.99
CA ASP A 118 18.72 20.03 -20.25
C ASP A 118 17.38 19.96 -21.00
N PHE A 119 16.40 19.20 -20.46
CA PHE A 119 15.08 19.10 -21.09
C PHE A 119 14.23 20.36 -20.82
N PRO A 120 13.72 21.02 -21.88
CA PRO A 120 13.00 22.29 -21.75
C PRO A 120 11.52 22.05 -21.40
N PHE A 121 11.24 21.52 -20.21
CA PHE A 121 9.86 21.31 -19.75
C PHE A 121 9.19 22.65 -19.42
N THR A 122 8.09 22.96 -20.08
CA THR A 122 7.21 24.10 -19.79
C THR A 122 5.83 23.64 -19.31
N ASP A 123 5.28 22.63 -19.98
CA ASP A 123 3.98 22.03 -19.68
C ASP A 123 3.91 20.60 -20.25
N VAL A 124 2.74 19.96 -20.16
CA VAL A 124 2.53 18.60 -20.65
C VAL A 124 2.75 18.46 -22.16
N HIS A 125 2.51 19.52 -22.95
CA HIS A 125 2.72 19.47 -24.41
C HIS A 125 4.20 19.40 -24.80
N SER A 126 5.12 19.79 -23.89
CA SER A 126 6.56 19.59 -24.07
C SER A 126 6.94 18.11 -24.21
N LEU A 127 6.06 17.20 -23.80
CA LEU A 127 6.27 15.75 -23.86
C LEU A 127 5.99 15.15 -25.25
N LYS A 128 5.40 15.93 -26.18
CA LYS A 128 5.04 15.45 -27.51
C LYS A 128 6.27 14.98 -28.28
N GLY A 129 6.20 13.76 -28.83
CA GLY A 129 7.28 13.12 -29.57
C GLY A 129 8.41 12.57 -28.70
N GLN A 130 8.36 12.77 -27.38
CA GLN A 130 9.42 12.34 -26.47
C GLN A 130 9.33 10.84 -26.15
N THR A 131 10.48 10.24 -25.89
CA THR A 131 10.56 8.92 -25.24
C THR A 131 10.43 9.10 -23.74
N ILE A 132 9.51 8.36 -23.13
CA ILE A 132 9.17 8.47 -21.71
C ILE A 132 9.31 7.09 -21.07
N VAL A 133 10.18 6.98 -20.08
CA VAL A 133 10.29 5.77 -19.25
C VAL A 133 9.15 5.74 -18.25
N THR A 134 8.46 4.61 -18.14
CA THR A 134 7.36 4.41 -17.19
C THR A 134 7.23 2.94 -16.81
N GLY A 135 6.44 2.66 -15.76
CA GLY A 135 6.16 1.29 -15.31
C GLY A 135 5.36 0.47 -16.33
N LEU A 136 5.64 -0.82 -16.38
CA LEU A 136 4.96 -1.76 -17.28
C LEU A 136 3.46 -1.89 -16.91
N MET A 137 2.59 -1.68 -17.88
CA MET A 137 1.14 -1.86 -17.71
C MET A 137 0.77 -3.33 -17.43
N PRO A 138 -0.25 -3.55 -16.60
CA PRO A 138 -1.13 -2.61 -15.92
C PRO A 138 -0.52 -2.04 -14.63
N THR A 139 -0.40 -0.71 -14.54
CA THR A 139 0.08 -0.01 -13.34
C THR A 139 -0.55 1.37 -13.21
N THR A 140 -0.71 1.84 -11.97
CA THR A 140 -1.36 3.11 -11.66
C THR A 140 -0.54 4.30 -12.17
N SER A 141 0.82 4.24 -12.12
CA SER A 141 1.66 5.34 -12.62
C SER A 141 1.44 5.62 -14.09
N THR A 142 1.49 4.59 -14.93
CA THR A 142 1.29 4.73 -16.38
C THR A 142 -0.16 5.12 -16.69
N SER A 143 -1.15 4.55 -15.97
CA SER A 143 -2.55 4.93 -16.11
C SER A 143 -2.79 6.41 -15.82
N LEU A 144 -2.22 6.93 -14.72
CA LEU A 144 -2.30 8.36 -14.39
C LEU A 144 -1.59 9.25 -15.40
N PHE A 145 -0.44 8.80 -15.92
CA PHE A 145 0.25 9.52 -16.97
C PHE A 145 -0.58 9.59 -18.26
N LEU A 146 -1.21 8.49 -18.67
CA LEU A 146 -2.12 8.48 -19.82
C LEU A 146 -3.36 9.37 -19.60
N LYS A 147 -3.90 9.39 -18.36
CA LYS A 147 -4.96 10.33 -17.97
C LYS A 147 -4.48 11.79 -18.11
N LEU A 148 -3.27 12.10 -17.63
CA LEU A 148 -2.68 13.44 -17.75
C LEU A 148 -2.56 13.85 -19.21
N LEU A 149 -2.09 12.98 -20.11
CA LEU A 149 -2.05 13.26 -21.54
C LEU A 149 -3.43 13.61 -22.09
N LYS A 150 -4.43 12.76 -21.78
CA LYS A 150 -5.82 12.95 -22.25
C LYS A 150 -6.43 14.26 -21.76
N GLU A 151 -6.21 14.64 -20.51
CA GLU A 151 -6.67 15.93 -19.94
C GLU A 151 -6.07 17.15 -20.64
N ASN A 152 -4.93 16.98 -21.29
CA ASN A 152 -4.26 18.01 -22.07
C ASN A 152 -4.44 17.86 -23.59
N GLY A 153 -5.47 17.13 -24.02
CA GLY A 153 -5.77 16.94 -25.45
C GLY A 153 -4.75 16.09 -26.20
N MET A 154 -3.94 15.33 -25.48
CA MET A 154 -2.94 14.41 -26.02
C MET A 154 -3.40 12.94 -25.85
N SER A 155 -2.77 12.05 -26.58
CA SER A 155 -2.99 10.60 -26.50
C SER A 155 -1.66 9.86 -26.31
N GLN A 156 -1.74 8.57 -26.04
CA GLN A 156 -0.54 7.73 -25.98
C GLN A 156 0.30 7.77 -27.25
N SER A 157 -0.34 7.94 -28.43
CA SER A 157 0.37 8.01 -29.72
C SER A 157 1.18 9.30 -29.92
N ASP A 158 0.97 10.31 -29.07
CA ASP A 158 1.76 11.56 -29.07
C ASP A 158 3.12 11.42 -28.36
N VAL A 159 3.38 10.29 -27.70
CA VAL A 159 4.62 10.00 -26.97
C VAL A 159 5.12 8.58 -27.26
N ASN A 160 6.40 8.29 -27.00
CA ASN A 160 6.99 6.96 -27.13
C ASN A 160 7.20 6.37 -25.74
N LEU A 161 6.38 5.40 -25.30
CA LEU A 161 6.53 4.78 -23.99
C LEU A 161 7.58 3.67 -24.01
N THR A 162 8.59 3.80 -23.15
CA THR A 162 9.49 2.71 -22.78
C THR A 162 9.07 2.18 -21.41
N GLN A 163 8.41 1.03 -21.42
CA GLN A 163 7.87 0.42 -20.20
C GLN A 163 8.87 -0.57 -19.60
N VAL A 164 9.10 -0.44 -18.29
CA VAL A 164 10.03 -1.31 -17.53
C VAL A 164 9.34 -1.86 -16.28
N ALA A 165 9.95 -2.85 -15.66
CA ALA A 165 9.47 -3.37 -14.37
C ALA A 165 9.38 -2.24 -13.33
N LEU A 166 8.33 -2.29 -12.49
CA LEU A 166 8.09 -1.27 -11.46
C LEU A 166 9.31 -1.13 -10.53
N GLY A 167 9.75 0.12 -10.34
CA GLY A 167 10.95 0.46 -9.57
C GLY A 167 12.26 0.39 -10.35
N SER A 168 12.23 -0.01 -11.63
CA SER A 168 13.41 -0.06 -12.50
C SER A 168 13.55 1.17 -13.40
N GLU A 169 12.62 2.12 -13.32
CA GLU A 169 12.59 3.33 -14.15
C GLU A 169 13.87 4.19 -14.05
N PRO A 170 14.56 4.31 -12.89
CA PRO A 170 15.79 5.07 -12.78
C PRO A 170 16.91 4.58 -13.69
N GLY A 171 17.01 3.27 -13.95
CA GLY A 171 18.08 2.68 -14.73
C GLY A 171 18.20 3.26 -16.15
N PRO A 172 17.21 3.03 -17.03
CA PRO A 172 17.23 3.56 -18.40
C PRO A 172 17.19 5.09 -18.45
N PHE A 173 16.55 5.75 -17.49
CA PHE A 173 16.49 7.21 -17.41
C PHE A 173 17.88 7.81 -17.11
N LEU A 174 18.59 7.32 -16.10
CA LEU A 174 19.97 7.75 -15.78
C LEU A 174 20.99 7.36 -16.85
N ALA A 175 20.73 6.27 -17.58
CA ALA A 175 21.55 5.89 -18.73
C ALA A 175 21.32 6.78 -19.97
N GLY A 176 20.43 7.77 -19.90
CA GLY A 176 20.15 8.70 -21.00
C GLY A 176 19.34 8.11 -22.15
N GLN A 177 18.69 6.96 -21.95
CA GLN A 177 17.81 6.33 -22.96
C GLN A 177 16.53 7.13 -23.20
N ALA A 178 16.15 7.97 -22.23
CA ALA A 178 15.06 8.93 -22.33
C ALA A 178 15.40 10.18 -21.53
N LYS A 179 14.81 11.31 -21.91
CA LYS A 179 14.93 12.59 -21.16
C LYS A 179 13.79 12.85 -20.18
N VAL A 180 12.82 11.97 -20.15
CA VAL A 180 11.62 12.07 -19.30
C VAL A 180 11.33 10.70 -18.69
N ALA A 181 10.96 10.68 -17.42
CA ALA A 181 10.51 9.47 -16.75
C ALA A 181 9.34 9.76 -15.82
N VAL A 182 8.43 8.79 -15.71
CA VAL A 182 7.28 8.77 -14.79
C VAL A 182 7.55 7.67 -13.79
N MET A 183 7.64 8.00 -12.50
CA MET A 183 8.08 7.03 -11.51
C MET A 183 7.51 7.29 -10.11
N TYR A 184 7.76 6.32 -9.24
CA TYR A 184 7.46 6.33 -7.81
C TYR A 184 8.69 6.66 -6.97
N GLU A 185 8.48 6.91 -5.68
CA GLU A 185 9.56 6.83 -4.69
C GLU A 185 9.89 5.36 -4.34
N PRO A 186 11.17 5.03 -4.10
CA PRO A 186 12.33 5.92 -3.95
C PRO A 186 13.04 6.28 -5.28
N GLY A 187 12.55 5.80 -6.42
CA GLY A 187 13.17 6.03 -7.72
C GLY A 187 13.30 7.51 -8.07
N LEU A 188 12.31 8.32 -7.71
CA LEU A 188 12.33 9.76 -7.95
C LEU A 188 13.51 10.45 -7.25
N ASP A 189 13.69 10.22 -5.96
CA ASP A 189 14.80 10.87 -5.23
C ASP A 189 16.17 10.25 -5.56
N GLN A 190 16.22 9.00 -6.03
CA GLN A 190 17.46 8.44 -6.63
C GLN A 190 17.91 9.26 -7.85
N VAL A 191 16.99 9.61 -8.74
CA VAL A 191 17.33 10.39 -9.95
C VAL A 191 17.52 11.87 -9.62
N ALA A 192 16.75 12.43 -8.68
CA ALA A 192 16.91 13.80 -8.21
C ALA A 192 18.28 14.03 -7.56
N ALA A 193 18.77 13.07 -6.77
CA ALA A 193 20.12 13.09 -6.19
C ALA A 193 21.24 13.06 -7.25
N LYS A 194 20.94 12.66 -8.49
CA LYS A 194 21.84 12.68 -9.65
C LYS A 194 21.63 13.92 -10.53
N GLY A 195 20.88 14.93 -10.05
CA GLY A 195 20.68 16.20 -10.74
C GLY A 195 19.53 16.23 -11.73
N MET A 196 18.69 15.19 -11.80
CA MET A 196 17.46 15.23 -12.60
C MET A 196 16.44 16.16 -11.94
N LYS A 197 15.60 16.79 -12.75
CA LYS A 197 14.59 17.76 -12.28
C LYS A 197 13.24 17.10 -12.07
N VAL A 198 12.63 17.29 -10.92
CA VAL A 198 11.21 16.95 -10.70
C VAL A 198 10.38 18.12 -11.23
N VAL A 199 9.57 17.86 -12.26
CA VAL A 199 8.85 18.93 -12.99
C VAL A 199 7.34 18.90 -12.76
N LEU A 200 6.78 17.76 -12.32
CA LEU A 200 5.36 17.65 -12.02
C LEU A 200 5.15 16.56 -10.94
N GLY A 201 4.38 16.90 -9.92
CA GLY A 201 3.87 15.95 -8.92
C GLY A 201 2.37 15.75 -9.08
N PHE A 202 1.96 14.51 -9.19
CA PHE A 202 0.53 14.17 -9.27
C PHE A 202 -0.23 14.35 -7.95
N PRO A 203 0.42 14.23 -6.75
CA PRO A 203 -0.28 14.50 -5.49
C PRO A 203 -0.87 15.92 -5.44
N GLN A 204 -0.11 16.94 -5.89
CA GLN A 204 -0.60 18.32 -5.94
C GLN A 204 -1.68 18.52 -7.01
N LYS A 205 -1.61 17.76 -8.11
CA LYS A 205 -2.55 17.91 -9.22
C LYS A 205 -3.92 17.29 -8.92
N TYR A 206 -3.94 16.10 -8.30
CA TYR A 206 -5.18 15.34 -8.15
C TYR A 206 -5.74 15.33 -6.73
N GLY A 207 -4.99 15.79 -5.72
CA GLY A 207 -5.42 15.79 -4.33
C GLY A 207 -5.64 14.39 -3.77
N PRO A 208 -6.65 14.18 -2.91
CA PRO A 208 -6.98 12.87 -2.36
C PRO A 208 -7.26 11.85 -3.47
N TYR A 209 -6.54 10.72 -3.41
CA TYR A 209 -6.62 9.65 -4.41
C TYR A 209 -6.36 8.32 -3.71
N ALA A 210 -7.28 7.39 -3.73
CA ALA A 210 -7.07 6.05 -3.20
C ALA A 210 -6.07 5.30 -4.11
N PHE A 211 -4.78 5.57 -3.86
CA PHE A 211 -3.70 5.15 -4.75
C PHE A 211 -3.26 3.70 -4.53
N SER A 212 -3.19 3.29 -3.26
CA SER A 212 -2.97 1.89 -2.90
C SER A 212 -3.84 1.52 -1.71
N ALA A 213 -4.37 0.31 -1.75
CA ALA A 213 -5.25 -0.22 -0.74
C ALA A 213 -4.92 -1.69 -0.44
N VAL A 214 -5.34 -2.15 0.72
CA VAL A 214 -5.34 -3.58 1.05
C VAL A 214 -6.58 -4.21 0.44
N SER A 215 -6.38 -5.25 -0.35
CA SER A 215 -7.44 -6.08 -0.92
C SER A 215 -7.46 -7.46 -0.27
N ALA A 216 -8.65 -7.99 -0.06
CA ALA A 216 -8.89 -9.32 0.49
C ALA A 216 -10.04 -10.02 -0.24
N ARG A 217 -10.15 -11.34 -0.08
CA ARG A 217 -11.34 -12.06 -0.53
C ARG A 217 -12.55 -11.69 0.35
N LYS A 218 -13.76 -11.80 -0.22
CA LYS A 218 -15.02 -11.59 0.53
C LYS A 218 -15.21 -12.60 1.67
N ASP A 219 -14.61 -13.80 1.54
CA ASP A 219 -14.64 -14.89 2.52
C ASP A 219 -13.38 -14.97 3.39
N VAL A 220 -12.58 -13.89 3.48
CA VAL A 220 -11.44 -13.82 4.41
C VAL A 220 -11.94 -14.00 5.86
N ASP A 221 -11.15 -14.69 6.68
CA ASP A 221 -11.44 -14.82 8.11
C ASP A 221 -11.56 -13.44 8.75
N PRO A 222 -12.71 -13.10 9.37
CA PRO A 222 -12.94 -11.77 9.94
C PRO A 222 -11.96 -11.39 11.06
N ALA A 223 -11.47 -12.37 11.84
CA ALA A 223 -10.52 -12.11 12.92
C ALA A 223 -9.14 -11.74 12.32
N ILE A 224 -8.69 -12.46 11.29
CA ILE A 224 -7.45 -12.17 10.56
C ILE A 224 -7.55 -10.79 9.89
N ALA A 225 -8.66 -10.52 9.20
CA ALA A 225 -8.85 -9.24 8.52
C ALA A 225 -8.86 -8.07 9.51
N GLN A 226 -9.58 -8.21 10.65
CA GLN A 226 -9.62 -7.17 11.67
C GLN A 226 -8.25 -6.90 12.29
N ALA A 227 -7.51 -7.95 12.65
CA ALA A 227 -6.17 -7.82 13.23
C ALA A 227 -5.21 -7.10 12.24
N PHE A 228 -5.28 -7.45 10.93
CA PHE A 228 -4.48 -6.81 9.91
C PHE A 228 -4.81 -5.32 9.77
N VAL A 229 -6.08 -4.96 9.64
CA VAL A 229 -6.51 -3.56 9.51
C VAL A 229 -6.16 -2.74 10.77
N THR A 230 -6.27 -3.36 11.96
CA THR A 230 -5.86 -2.73 13.23
C THR A 230 -4.35 -2.45 13.27
N GLY A 231 -3.51 -3.41 12.87
CA GLY A 231 -2.06 -3.22 12.78
C GLY A 231 -1.66 -2.12 11.78
N MET A 232 -2.32 -2.07 10.62
CA MET A 232 -2.12 -1.00 9.63
C MET A 232 -2.53 0.38 10.19
N GLN A 233 -3.66 0.48 10.91
CA GLN A 233 -4.09 1.73 11.55
C GLN A 233 -3.08 2.20 12.59
N ALA A 234 -2.56 1.29 13.41
CA ALA A 234 -1.53 1.60 14.40
C ALA A 234 -0.24 2.12 13.74
N ALA A 235 0.16 1.52 12.62
CA ALA A 235 1.33 1.96 11.85
C ALA A 235 1.17 3.37 11.29
N ILE A 236 0.02 3.68 10.69
CA ILE A 236 -0.26 5.02 10.16
C ILE A 236 -0.22 6.06 11.29
N ARG A 237 -0.82 5.79 12.44
CA ARG A 237 -0.75 6.66 13.63
C ARG A 237 0.68 6.85 14.11
N LEU A 238 1.47 5.78 14.17
CA LEU A 238 2.86 5.84 14.59
C LEU A 238 3.70 6.70 13.64
N MET A 239 3.51 6.55 12.32
CA MET A 239 4.20 7.37 11.32
C MET A 239 3.89 8.87 11.48
N GLN A 240 2.66 9.22 11.84
CA GLN A 240 2.26 10.61 12.06
C GLN A 240 2.81 11.17 13.38
N ALA A 241 2.77 10.37 14.44
CA ALA A 241 3.27 10.78 15.76
C ALA A 241 4.80 10.84 15.83
N GLU A 242 5.47 9.91 15.14
CA GLU A 242 6.93 9.74 15.17
C GLU A 242 7.52 9.62 13.77
N PRO A 243 7.52 10.69 12.94
CA PRO A 243 8.03 10.63 11.57
C PRO A 243 9.47 10.13 11.43
N ALA A 244 10.32 10.42 12.44
CA ALA A 244 11.69 9.93 12.47
C ALA A 244 11.77 8.39 12.54
N LYS A 245 10.82 7.74 13.20
CA LYS A 245 10.72 6.28 13.27
C LYS A 245 10.38 5.70 11.91
N ALA A 246 9.43 6.29 11.19
CA ALA A 246 9.11 5.90 9.82
C ALA A 246 10.33 5.99 8.89
N VAL A 247 11.14 7.05 8.99
CA VAL A 247 12.42 7.17 8.26
C VAL A 247 13.39 6.06 8.66
N SER A 248 13.49 5.72 9.95
CA SER A 248 14.37 4.65 10.41
C SER A 248 13.96 3.27 9.88
N VAL A 249 12.64 2.97 9.87
CA VAL A 249 12.10 1.75 9.27
C VAL A 249 12.39 1.71 7.77
N ALA A 250 12.16 2.81 7.07
CA ALA A 250 12.45 2.90 5.63
C ALA A 250 13.93 2.62 5.32
N LYS A 251 14.88 3.17 6.12
CA LYS A 251 16.31 2.89 5.97
C LYS A 251 16.66 1.40 6.17
N ARG A 252 15.96 0.71 7.07
CA ARG A 252 16.14 -0.75 7.26
C ARG A 252 15.54 -1.56 6.10
N GLU A 253 14.40 -1.14 5.58
CA GLU A 253 13.73 -1.83 4.46
C GLU A 253 14.47 -1.63 3.11
N PHE A 254 15.19 -0.51 2.95
CA PHE A 254 15.95 -0.19 1.72
C PHE A 254 17.45 -0.02 2.00
N PRO A 255 18.13 -1.07 2.50
CA PRO A 255 19.52 -0.97 2.98
C PRO A 255 20.54 -0.73 1.86
N THR A 256 20.17 -0.96 0.60
CA THR A 256 21.04 -0.77 -0.58
C THR A 256 21.02 0.65 -1.12
N LEU A 257 20.08 1.49 -0.65
CA LEU A 257 19.96 2.87 -1.07
C LEU A 257 20.76 3.80 -0.15
N ASP A 258 21.18 4.94 -0.71
CA ASP A 258 21.76 6.01 0.10
C ASP A 258 20.74 6.44 1.18
N PRO A 259 21.11 6.44 2.47
CA PRO A 259 20.22 6.84 3.54
C PRO A 259 19.64 8.25 3.38
N ALA A 260 20.34 9.17 2.69
CA ALA A 260 19.84 10.52 2.41
C ALA A 260 18.72 10.49 1.36
N VAL A 261 18.82 9.63 0.35
CA VAL A 261 17.77 9.42 -0.66
C VAL A 261 16.52 8.83 0.00
N VAL A 262 16.68 7.81 0.85
CA VAL A 262 15.56 7.21 1.59
C VAL A 262 14.86 8.24 2.46
N GLU A 263 15.61 9.06 3.18
CA GLU A 263 15.05 10.12 4.03
C GLU A 263 14.32 11.19 3.23
N ALA A 264 14.89 11.62 2.10
CA ALA A 264 14.27 12.59 1.19
C ALA A 264 12.94 12.06 0.64
N ALA A 265 12.90 10.81 0.18
CA ALA A 265 11.70 10.15 -0.34
C ALA A 265 10.58 10.08 0.72
N VAL A 266 10.88 9.65 1.94
CA VAL A 266 9.88 9.60 3.03
C VAL A 266 9.38 11.00 3.36
N LYS A 267 10.28 11.99 3.50
CA LYS A 267 9.91 13.39 3.78
C LYS A 267 9.03 13.98 2.68
N ARG A 268 9.34 13.74 1.40
CA ARG A 268 8.50 14.17 0.26
C ARG A 268 7.10 13.58 0.38
N MET A 269 7.00 12.27 0.55
CA MET A 269 5.72 11.59 0.62
C MET A 269 4.86 12.05 1.82
N MET A 270 5.49 12.39 2.94
CA MET A 270 4.79 12.98 4.09
C MET A 270 4.33 14.42 3.79
N ALA A 271 5.24 15.27 3.28
CA ALA A 271 4.95 16.67 2.98
C ALA A 271 3.86 16.84 1.92
N GLU A 272 3.82 15.96 0.93
CA GLU A 272 2.82 15.94 -0.14
C GLU A 272 1.55 15.16 0.25
N LYS A 273 1.40 14.77 1.52
CA LYS A 273 0.24 14.05 2.08
C LYS A 273 -0.12 12.78 1.31
N VAL A 274 0.90 12.08 0.84
CA VAL A 274 0.74 10.81 0.12
C VAL A 274 0.25 9.71 1.06
N TYR A 275 0.82 9.65 2.28
CA TYR A 275 0.33 8.71 3.29
C TYR A 275 -1.02 9.17 3.86
N PRO A 276 -1.96 8.25 4.10
CA PRO A 276 -3.27 8.58 4.62
C PRO A 276 -3.21 8.98 6.12
N GLU A 277 -4.23 9.68 6.60
CA GLU A 277 -4.40 9.97 8.02
C GLU A 277 -4.89 8.75 8.81
N SER A 278 -5.49 7.79 8.13
CA SER A 278 -6.00 6.54 8.70
C SER A 278 -6.20 5.49 7.62
N VAL A 279 -6.58 4.27 8.02
CA VAL A 279 -6.96 3.20 7.09
C VAL A 279 -8.28 3.46 6.35
N ASP A 280 -8.96 4.59 6.61
CA ASP A 280 -10.20 4.92 5.93
C ASP A 280 -9.97 5.23 4.44
N ILE A 281 -10.87 4.73 3.62
CA ILE A 281 -10.92 5.02 2.20
C ILE A 281 -12.17 5.85 1.96
N THR A 282 -11.99 7.14 1.66
CA THR A 282 -13.15 7.98 1.37
C THR A 282 -13.75 7.63 0.00
N SER A 283 -15.07 7.78 -0.11
CA SER A 283 -15.76 7.55 -1.39
C SER A 283 -15.21 8.46 -2.48
N GLU A 284 -14.87 9.70 -2.14
CA GLU A 284 -14.30 10.69 -3.07
C GLU A 284 -12.94 10.21 -3.63
N ALA A 285 -11.98 9.87 -2.75
CA ALA A 285 -10.65 9.43 -3.17
C ALA A 285 -10.71 8.14 -4.01
N LEU A 286 -11.63 7.22 -3.68
CA LEU A 286 -11.85 6.02 -4.46
C LEU A 286 -12.48 6.32 -5.82
N THR A 287 -13.47 7.21 -5.88
CA THR A 287 -14.10 7.65 -7.11
C THR A 287 -13.08 8.19 -8.10
N ILE A 288 -12.20 9.09 -7.66
CA ILE A 288 -11.15 9.68 -8.51
C ILE A 288 -10.21 8.60 -9.06
N ALA A 289 -9.85 7.61 -8.24
CA ALA A 289 -9.01 6.49 -8.66
C ALA A 289 -9.69 5.62 -9.74
N LEU A 290 -10.96 5.28 -9.53
CA LEU A 290 -11.73 4.44 -10.45
C LEU A 290 -12.11 5.17 -11.74
N ASP A 291 -12.39 6.46 -11.70
CA ASP A 291 -12.66 7.30 -12.87
C ASP A 291 -11.48 7.31 -13.84
N THR A 292 -10.25 7.19 -13.34
CA THR A 292 -9.07 7.03 -14.17
C THR A 292 -9.20 5.79 -15.07
N GLN A 293 -9.64 4.67 -14.53
CA GLN A 293 -9.78 3.42 -15.27
C GLN A 293 -11.01 3.43 -16.20
N ILE A 294 -12.07 4.12 -15.80
CA ILE A 294 -13.25 4.33 -16.67
C ILE A 294 -12.84 5.20 -17.87
N ALA A 295 -12.13 6.29 -17.63
CA ALA A 295 -11.64 7.17 -18.69
C ALA A 295 -10.71 6.46 -19.69
N LEU A 296 -9.96 5.45 -19.21
CA LEU A 296 -9.08 4.63 -20.04
C LEU A 296 -9.79 3.41 -20.68
N GLY A 297 -11.06 3.15 -20.33
CA GLY A 297 -11.83 2.04 -20.85
C GLY A 297 -11.54 0.67 -20.20
N ASN A 298 -10.81 0.65 -19.09
CA ASN A 298 -10.47 -0.58 -18.36
C ASN A 298 -11.58 -1.02 -17.39
N LEU A 299 -12.45 -0.11 -16.99
CA LEU A 299 -13.61 -0.33 -16.12
C LEU A 299 -14.84 0.32 -16.75
N ALA A 300 -15.96 -0.41 -16.83
CA ALA A 300 -17.18 0.10 -17.46
C ALA A 300 -17.94 1.09 -16.56
N ALA A 301 -17.96 0.83 -15.25
CA ALA A 301 -18.62 1.67 -14.25
C ALA A 301 -18.00 1.45 -12.86
N GLN A 302 -18.19 2.40 -11.98
CA GLN A 302 -17.76 2.25 -10.58
C GLN A 302 -18.59 1.16 -9.89
N PRO A 303 -17.97 0.31 -9.04
CA PRO A 303 -18.72 -0.55 -8.14
C PRO A 303 -19.47 0.29 -7.10
N ASP A 304 -20.55 -0.26 -6.55
CA ASP A 304 -21.19 0.34 -5.38
C ASP A 304 -20.21 0.34 -4.20
N TYR A 305 -19.96 1.51 -3.64
CA TYR A 305 -18.97 1.73 -2.59
C TYR A 305 -19.24 0.85 -1.35
N ALA A 306 -20.50 0.74 -0.91
CA ALA A 306 -20.88 0.03 0.31
C ALA A 306 -20.62 -1.48 0.19
N SER A 307 -20.73 -2.04 -1.01
CA SER A 307 -20.45 -3.45 -1.28
C SER A 307 -19.00 -3.73 -1.63
N PHE A 308 -18.25 -2.72 -2.07
CA PHE A 308 -16.86 -2.85 -2.51
C PHE A 308 -15.84 -2.58 -1.38
N VAL A 309 -16.15 -1.67 -0.44
CA VAL A 309 -15.29 -1.33 0.69
C VAL A 309 -15.84 -1.92 1.99
N ARG A 310 -15.05 -2.73 2.67
CA ARG A 310 -15.42 -3.37 3.95
C ARG A 310 -15.25 -2.39 5.11
N ARG A 311 -16.24 -1.48 5.24
CA ARG A 311 -16.29 -0.46 6.28
C ARG A 311 -16.31 -1.01 7.70
N ASP A 312 -16.82 -2.23 7.89
CA ASP A 312 -16.90 -2.89 9.20
C ASP A 312 -15.52 -3.06 9.88
N PHE A 313 -14.48 -3.48 9.12
CA PHE A 313 -13.11 -3.58 9.63
C PHE A 313 -12.48 -2.21 9.89
N ILE A 314 -12.69 -1.28 8.96
CA ILE A 314 -12.18 0.10 9.05
C ILE A 314 -12.76 0.79 10.30
N THR A 315 -14.07 0.77 10.48
CA THR A 315 -14.74 1.43 11.61
C THR A 315 -14.26 0.89 12.96
N LYS A 316 -14.08 -0.43 13.08
CA LYS A 316 -13.56 -1.04 14.32
C LYS A 316 -12.10 -0.64 14.58
N ALA A 317 -11.25 -0.60 13.54
CA ALA A 317 -9.86 -0.18 13.69
C ALA A 317 -9.72 1.30 14.08
N LEU A 318 -10.62 2.16 13.60
CA LEU A 318 -10.66 3.58 13.95
C LEU A 318 -11.14 3.80 15.38
N ALA A 319 -12.07 2.97 15.88
CA ALA A 319 -12.63 3.06 17.24
C ALA A 319 -11.68 2.47 18.31
N GLY A 320 -10.77 1.57 17.95
CA GLY A 320 -9.74 1.01 18.83
C GLY A 320 -8.64 2.04 19.06
N ASN A 321 -8.71 2.74 20.18
CA ASN A 321 -7.67 3.67 20.65
C ASN A 321 -6.70 2.97 21.60
#